data_c21e39e488c0649cff336dadc64b3dcb
#
_entry.id   c21e39e488c0649cff336dadc64b3dcb
#
_cell.length_a   1.000
_cell.length_b   1.000
_cell.length_c   1.000
_cell.angle_alpha   90.00
_cell.angle_beta   90.00
_cell.angle_gamma   90.00
#
_symmetry.space_group_name_H-M   'P 1'
#
loop_
_entity.id
_entity.type
_entity.pdbx_description
1 polymer ?
#
loop_
_entity_poly.entity_id
_entity_poly.type
_entity_poly.pdbx_seq_one_letter_code
_entity_poly.pdbx_strand_id
1 'polypeptide(L)'
;MASIGRLAITWLGHSTFLLGTPGGRRLIFDPWLVDNPRCPEEWKRKVPTVDLVLVSHGHSDHVGDAARVARENNAPVVGMVELCRWLQRQGVRRVEPMNLGGTITVAGLRVTLVEAQHSSACLDDESPIYLGAPSGFILTLEDGRVI
;
A
#
# COMPACT_ATOMS: atom_id res chain seq x y z
N MET A 1 6.95 31.18 5.90
CA MET A 1 7.60 29.86 5.89
C MET A 1 6.51 28.83 6.14
N ALA A 2 6.30 27.87 5.23
CA ALA A 2 5.36 26.78 5.47
C ALA A 2 5.88 25.96 6.66
N SER A 3 5.00 25.69 7.62
CA SER A 3 5.32 24.80 8.74
C SER A 3 5.68 23.42 8.18
N ILE A 4 6.91 22.97 8.37
CA ILE A 4 7.30 21.59 8.04
C ILE A 4 6.54 20.69 8.99
N GLY A 5 5.55 19.98 8.47
CA GLY A 5 4.76 19.01 9.23
C GLY A 5 5.62 17.87 9.77
N ARG A 6 5.08 17.10 10.70
CA ARG A 6 5.75 15.91 11.26
C ARG A 6 5.47 14.69 10.39
N LEU A 7 6.49 13.86 10.20
CA LEU A 7 6.29 12.49 9.74
C LEU A 7 5.73 11.69 10.92
N ALA A 8 4.59 11.04 10.72
CA ALA A 8 3.95 10.18 11.70
C ALA A 8 3.84 8.76 11.14
N ILE A 9 4.23 7.77 11.91
CA ILE A 9 4.12 6.36 11.57
C ILE A 9 3.28 5.68 12.65
N THR A 10 2.20 5.03 12.25
CA THR A 10 1.34 4.24 13.12
C THR A 10 1.37 2.78 12.67
N TRP A 11 1.80 1.89 13.54
CA TRP A 11 1.75 0.46 13.30
C TRP A 11 0.36 -0.09 13.63
N LEU A 12 -0.24 -0.80 12.68
CA LEU A 12 -1.58 -1.39 12.81
C LEU A 12 -1.55 -2.93 12.94
N GLY A 13 -0.38 -3.49 13.19
CA GLY A 13 -0.16 -4.92 13.31
C GLY A 13 0.45 -5.53 12.04
N HIS A 14 1.20 -6.64 12.21
CA HIS A 14 1.95 -7.31 11.16
C HIS A 14 2.80 -6.31 10.34
N SER A 15 2.65 -6.28 9.03
CA SER A 15 3.32 -5.33 8.14
C SER A 15 2.45 -4.13 7.74
N THR A 16 1.33 -3.94 8.42
CA THR A 16 0.41 -2.83 8.12
C THR A 16 0.83 -1.56 8.86
N PHE A 17 1.15 -0.52 8.10
CA PHE A 17 1.53 0.80 8.64
C PHE A 17 0.69 1.90 8.01
N LEU A 18 0.27 2.85 8.84
CA LEU A 18 -0.32 4.11 8.39
C LEU A 18 0.72 5.21 8.55
N LEU A 19 0.98 5.93 7.47
CA LEU A 19 1.98 6.98 7.40
C LEU A 19 1.29 8.33 7.16
N GLY A 20 1.56 9.32 8.00
CA GLY A 20 1.21 10.72 7.78
C GLY A 20 2.44 11.51 7.35
N THR A 21 2.41 12.11 6.15
CA THR A 21 3.54 12.86 5.62
C THR A 21 3.57 14.31 6.12
N PRO A 22 4.71 15.00 6.02
CA PRO A 22 4.81 16.42 6.36
C PRO A 22 3.88 17.33 5.56
N GLY A 23 3.55 16.95 4.32
CA GLY A 23 2.60 17.66 3.45
C GLY A 23 1.13 17.32 3.74
N GLY A 24 0.85 16.46 4.74
CA GLY A 24 -0.50 16.10 5.16
C GLY A 24 -1.10 14.92 4.39
N ARG A 25 -0.33 14.22 3.57
CA ARG A 25 -0.79 12.98 2.92
C ARG A 25 -0.83 11.83 3.91
N ARG A 26 -1.77 10.92 3.68
CA ARG A 26 -1.89 9.69 4.46
C ARG A 26 -1.73 8.50 3.54
N LEU A 27 -0.77 7.64 3.85
CA LEU A 27 -0.48 6.43 3.09
C LEU A 27 -0.73 5.22 3.99
N ILE A 28 -1.16 4.12 3.38
CA ILE A 28 -1.20 2.83 4.06
C ILE A 28 -0.35 1.81 3.30
N PHE A 29 0.45 1.07 4.05
CA PHE A 29 1.26 -0.04 3.55
C PHE A 29 0.62 -1.35 3.92
N ASP A 30 0.56 -2.28 2.98
CA ASP A 30 0.12 -3.67 3.16
C ASP A 30 -1.13 -3.77 4.04
N PRO A 31 -2.28 -3.20 3.59
CA PRO A 31 -3.46 -3.12 4.44
C PRO A 31 -4.11 -4.50 4.63
N TRP A 32 -3.80 -5.09 5.76
CA TRP A 32 -4.46 -6.24 6.33
C TRP A 32 -5.07 -5.85 7.67
N LEU A 33 -6.38 -5.62 7.69
CA LEU A 33 -7.09 -5.01 8.81
C LEU A 33 -8.02 -5.99 9.51
N VAL A 34 -8.95 -6.58 8.77
CA VAL A 34 -10.07 -7.38 9.34
C VAL A 34 -9.56 -8.60 10.09
N ASP A 35 -8.75 -9.42 9.43
CA ASP A 35 -8.23 -10.67 9.99
C ASP A 35 -6.91 -10.50 10.75
N ASN A 36 -6.39 -9.27 10.83
CA ASN A 36 -5.15 -8.98 11.55
C ASN A 36 -5.40 -8.96 13.07
N PRO A 37 -4.82 -9.90 13.83
CA PRO A 37 -5.09 -10.03 15.28
C PRO A 37 -4.58 -8.84 16.10
N ARG A 38 -3.66 -8.03 15.53
CA ARG A 38 -3.09 -6.85 16.19
C ARG A 38 -3.69 -5.54 15.74
N CYS A 39 -4.53 -5.56 14.68
CA CYS A 39 -5.18 -4.34 14.22
C CYS A 39 -6.21 -3.86 15.25
N PRO A 40 -6.18 -2.57 15.62
CA PRO A 40 -7.19 -2.00 16.49
C PRO A 40 -8.61 -2.16 15.90
N GLU A 41 -9.57 -2.52 16.73
CA GLU A 41 -10.95 -2.83 16.33
C GLU A 41 -11.65 -1.68 15.55
N GLU A 42 -11.28 -0.45 15.84
CA GLU A 42 -11.81 0.71 15.10
C GLU A 42 -11.46 0.68 13.61
N TRP A 43 -10.23 0.26 13.26
CA TRP A 43 -9.75 0.17 11.87
C TRP A 43 -10.27 -1.05 11.12
N LYS A 44 -10.64 -2.11 11.84
CA LYS A 44 -11.32 -3.26 11.24
C LYS A 44 -12.72 -2.89 10.76
N ARG A 45 -13.42 -2.05 11.53
CA ARG A 45 -14.79 -1.62 11.24
C ARG A 45 -14.87 -0.48 10.23
N LYS A 46 -13.98 0.50 10.39
CA LYS A 46 -13.94 1.70 9.55
C LYS A 46 -12.55 1.84 8.95
N VAL A 47 -12.47 1.75 7.63
CA VAL A 47 -11.22 1.95 6.90
C VAL A 47 -10.62 3.34 7.21
N PRO A 48 -9.30 3.43 7.46
CA PRO A 48 -8.66 4.73 7.62
C PRO A 48 -8.78 5.57 6.33
N THR A 49 -8.91 6.88 6.49
CA THR A 49 -8.84 7.80 5.34
C THR A 49 -7.39 7.84 4.84
N VAL A 50 -7.18 7.55 3.56
CA VAL A 50 -5.86 7.54 2.93
C VAL A 50 -5.86 8.13 1.52
N ASP A 51 -4.74 8.72 1.13
CA ASP A 51 -4.50 9.28 -0.21
C ASP A 51 -3.80 8.28 -1.14
N LEU A 52 -3.16 7.25 -0.58
CA LEU A 52 -2.36 6.29 -1.32
C LEU A 52 -2.29 4.94 -0.59
N VAL A 53 -2.38 3.86 -1.35
CA VAL A 53 -2.19 2.49 -0.88
C VAL A 53 -0.94 1.93 -1.54
N LEU A 54 -0.05 1.34 -0.75
CA LEU A 54 1.17 0.69 -1.20
C LEU A 54 1.10 -0.79 -0.83
N VAL A 55 1.26 -1.69 -1.80
CA VAL A 55 1.19 -3.14 -1.55
C VAL A 55 2.47 -3.80 -2.03
N SER A 56 3.19 -4.38 -1.10
CA SER A 56 4.50 -4.99 -1.33
C SER A 56 4.42 -6.29 -2.13
N HIS A 57 3.44 -7.12 -1.85
CA HIS A 57 3.25 -8.43 -2.51
C HIS A 57 1.86 -9.02 -2.26
N GLY A 58 1.58 -10.18 -2.85
CA GLY A 58 0.24 -10.73 -2.96
C GLY A 58 -0.23 -11.65 -1.83
N HIS A 59 0.52 -11.86 -0.74
CA HIS A 59 0.03 -12.68 0.37
C HIS A 59 -1.15 -12.03 1.08
N SER A 60 -2.08 -12.85 1.57
CA SER A 60 -3.35 -12.40 2.16
C SER A 60 -3.18 -11.48 3.38
N ASP A 61 -2.13 -11.72 4.16
CA ASP A 61 -1.76 -10.91 5.34
C ASP A 61 -1.06 -9.58 4.98
N HIS A 62 -0.98 -9.25 3.68
CA HIS A 62 -0.49 -7.97 3.14
C HIS A 62 -1.54 -7.30 2.23
N VAL A 63 -2.12 -8.06 1.29
CA VAL A 63 -3.05 -7.51 0.30
C VAL A 63 -4.52 -7.57 0.72
N GLY A 64 -4.83 -8.26 1.83
CA GLY A 64 -6.18 -8.68 2.18
C GLY A 64 -7.25 -7.60 2.16
N ASP A 65 -7.00 -6.42 2.70
CA ASP A 65 -7.94 -5.30 2.66
C ASP A 65 -7.59 -4.22 1.63
N ALA A 66 -6.55 -4.41 0.80
CA ALA A 66 -6.08 -3.39 -0.14
C ALA A 66 -7.18 -2.91 -1.11
N ALA A 67 -7.95 -3.85 -1.68
CA ALA A 67 -9.04 -3.51 -2.58
C ALA A 67 -10.15 -2.72 -1.85
N ARG A 68 -10.51 -3.10 -0.63
CA ARG A 68 -11.51 -2.42 0.20
C ARG A 68 -11.05 -1.00 0.53
N VAL A 69 -9.82 -0.86 1.06
CA VAL A 69 -9.23 0.45 1.43
C VAL A 69 -9.18 1.38 0.23
N ALA A 70 -8.70 0.90 -0.92
CA ALA A 70 -8.60 1.68 -2.14
C ALA A 70 -9.97 2.15 -2.66
N ARG A 71 -10.97 1.26 -2.65
CA ARG A 71 -12.32 1.60 -3.13
C ARG A 71 -13.02 2.61 -2.23
N GLU A 72 -12.98 2.42 -0.91
CA GLU A 72 -13.65 3.32 0.05
C GLU A 72 -13.03 4.72 0.05
N ASN A 73 -11.73 4.85 -0.25
CA ASN A 73 -11.04 6.13 -0.33
C ASN A 73 -10.91 6.71 -1.75
N ASN A 74 -11.28 5.95 -2.79
CA ASN A 74 -10.94 6.26 -4.18
C ASN A 74 -9.42 6.56 -4.35
N ALA A 75 -8.58 5.87 -3.56
CA ALA A 75 -7.14 6.05 -3.53
C ALA A 75 -6.46 5.19 -4.60
N PRO A 76 -5.39 5.68 -5.24
CA PRO A 76 -4.57 4.85 -6.12
C PRO A 76 -3.84 3.78 -5.31
N VAL A 77 -3.62 2.62 -5.94
CA VAL A 77 -2.79 1.54 -5.40
C VAL A 77 -1.52 1.45 -6.23
N VAL A 78 -0.38 1.50 -5.57
CA VAL A 78 0.94 1.25 -6.18
C VAL A 78 1.39 -0.17 -5.84
N GLY A 79 1.87 -0.89 -6.82
CA GLY A 79 2.42 -2.24 -6.68
C GLY A 79 2.89 -2.81 -8.01
N MET A 80 3.30 -4.07 -8.00
CA MET A 80 3.69 -4.78 -9.22
C MET A 80 2.53 -4.85 -10.22
N VAL A 81 2.87 -4.94 -11.51
CA VAL A 81 1.89 -4.94 -12.61
C VAL A 81 0.83 -6.02 -12.41
N GLU A 82 1.23 -7.26 -12.12
CA GLU A 82 0.34 -8.40 -11.95
C GLU A 82 -0.61 -8.20 -10.75
N LEU A 83 -0.09 -7.71 -9.64
CA LEU A 83 -0.85 -7.37 -8.44
C LEU A 83 -1.87 -6.27 -8.72
N CYS A 84 -1.45 -5.19 -9.38
CA CYS A 84 -2.34 -4.11 -9.77
C CYS A 84 -3.47 -4.59 -10.70
N ARG A 85 -3.18 -5.47 -11.66
CA ARG A 85 -4.19 -6.05 -12.54
C ARG A 85 -5.17 -6.94 -11.80
N TRP A 86 -4.68 -7.71 -10.84
CA TRP A 86 -5.54 -8.50 -9.96
C TRP A 86 -6.46 -7.63 -9.11
N LEU A 87 -5.94 -6.54 -8.50
CA LEU A 87 -6.74 -5.58 -7.73
C LEU A 87 -7.79 -4.86 -8.60
N GLN A 88 -7.51 -4.58 -9.87
CA GLN A 88 -8.51 -4.04 -10.79
C GLN A 88 -9.71 -5.00 -10.97
N ARG A 89 -9.46 -6.32 -11.04
CA ARG A 89 -10.53 -7.32 -11.06
C ARG A 89 -11.33 -7.35 -9.76
N GLN A 90 -10.73 -6.92 -8.64
CA GLN A 90 -11.40 -6.73 -7.35
C GLN A 90 -12.12 -5.37 -7.24
N GLY A 91 -12.23 -4.63 -8.35
CA GLY A 91 -12.97 -3.37 -8.44
C GLY A 91 -12.18 -2.11 -8.04
N VAL A 92 -10.86 -2.19 -7.89
CA VAL A 92 -10.02 -1.00 -7.69
C VAL A 92 -9.94 -0.22 -9.00
N ARG A 93 -10.37 1.05 -8.96
CA ARG A 93 -10.44 1.90 -10.16
C ARG A 93 -9.10 2.56 -10.52
N ARG A 94 -8.31 2.88 -9.50
CA ARG A 94 -7.06 3.62 -9.66
C ARG A 94 -5.90 2.73 -9.23
N VAL A 95 -5.07 2.35 -10.17
CA VAL A 95 -3.84 1.62 -9.94
C VAL A 95 -2.69 2.28 -10.67
N GLU A 96 -1.52 2.22 -10.08
CA GLU A 96 -0.25 2.68 -10.62
C GLU A 96 0.68 1.47 -10.72
N PRO A 97 0.57 0.69 -11.80
CA PRO A 97 1.36 -0.52 -11.97
C PRO A 97 2.82 -0.17 -12.24
N MET A 98 3.71 -0.84 -11.51
CA MET A 98 5.16 -0.61 -11.60
C MET A 98 5.92 -1.93 -11.76
N ASN A 99 7.18 -1.81 -12.13
CA ASN A 99 8.18 -2.87 -12.05
C ASN A 99 9.33 -2.43 -11.15
N LEU A 100 10.13 -3.40 -10.68
CA LEU A 100 11.30 -3.16 -9.85
C LEU A 100 12.26 -2.19 -10.53
N GLY A 101 12.83 -1.26 -9.77
CA GLY A 101 13.72 -0.20 -10.24
C GLY A 101 12.99 1.02 -10.84
N GLY A 102 11.68 0.92 -11.08
CA GLY A 102 10.88 2.05 -11.58
C GLY A 102 10.60 3.10 -10.50
N THR A 103 10.46 4.35 -10.92
CA THR A 103 10.06 5.48 -10.06
C THR A 103 8.93 6.24 -10.72
N ILE A 104 7.87 6.53 -9.95
CA ILE A 104 6.74 7.35 -10.38
C ILE A 104 6.49 8.50 -9.40
N THR A 105 5.71 9.48 -9.82
CA THR A 105 5.14 10.51 -8.94
C THR A 105 3.65 10.27 -8.79
N VAL A 106 3.18 10.03 -7.57
CA VAL A 106 1.78 9.77 -7.26
C VAL A 106 1.42 10.45 -5.93
N ALA A 107 0.24 11.03 -5.82
CA ALA A 107 -0.22 11.77 -4.65
C ALA A 107 0.75 12.88 -4.18
N GLY A 108 1.60 13.42 -5.07
CA GLY A 108 2.62 14.42 -4.75
C GLY A 108 3.93 13.84 -4.18
N LEU A 109 4.07 12.52 -4.14
CA LEU A 109 5.24 11.81 -3.62
C LEU A 109 5.95 11.06 -4.75
N ARG A 110 7.27 10.90 -4.64
CA ARG A 110 7.99 9.98 -5.52
C ARG A 110 8.07 8.61 -4.86
N VAL A 111 7.66 7.59 -5.60
CA VAL A 111 7.65 6.21 -5.16
C VAL A 111 8.55 5.40 -6.08
N THR A 112 9.55 4.74 -5.51
CA THR A 112 10.43 3.80 -6.23
C THR A 112 10.19 2.40 -5.71
N LEU A 113 9.97 1.42 -6.61
CA LEU A 113 9.94 0.00 -6.25
C LEU A 113 11.35 -0.57 -6.24
N VAL A 114 11.68 -1.26 -5.17
CA VAL A 114 12.94 -1.98 -5.01
C VAL A 114 12.69 -3.46 -4.77
N GLU A 115 13.69 -4.30 -5.04
CA GLU A 115 13.60 -5.73 -4.83
C GLU A 115 13.44 -6.07 -3.34
N ALA A 116 12.60 -7.06 -3.05
CA ALA A 116 12.51 -7.72 -1.76
C ALA A 116 12.63 -9.23 -1.95
N GLN A 117 13.28 -9.90 -1.01
CA GLN A 117 13.45 -11.37 -1.06
C GLN A 117 12.27 -12.04 -0.36
N HIS A 118 11.30 -12.47 -1.13
CA HIS A 118 10.10 -13.15 -0.65
C HIS A 118 9.40 -13.84 -1.83
N SER A 119 8.24 -14.44 -1.60
CA SER A 119 7.34 -14.90 -2.65
C SER A 119 6.14 -13.96 -2.77
N SER A 120 5.37 -14.08 -3.84
CA SER A 120 4.20 -13.22 -4.07
C SER A 120 3.13 -13.99 -4.84
N ALA A 121 2.17 -14.51 -4.09
CA ALA A 121 0.98 -15.16 -4.65
C ALA A 121 -0.20 -14.97 -3.69
N CYS A 122 -1.42 -14.98 -4.22
CA CYS A 122 -2.63 -15.21 -3.44
C CYS A 122 -3.22 -16.58 -3.80
N LEU A 123 -4.12 -17.09 -2.97
CA LEU A 123 -4.91 -18.26 -3.29
C LEU A 123 -6.25 -17.83 -3.86
N ASP A 124 -6.65 -18.43 -4.99
CA ASP A 124 -7.97 -18.31 -5.57
C ASP A 124 -8.48 -19.73 -5.83
N ASP A 125 -9.58 -20.08 -5.18
CA ASP A 125 -10.15 -21.43 -5.20
C ASP A 125 -9.08 -22.53 -5.00
N GLU A 126 -8.23 -22.38 -3.98
CA GLU A 126 -7.12 -23.27 -3.61
C GLU A 126 -5.94 -23.29 -4.61
N SER A 127 -5.99 -22.52 -5.68
CA SER A 127 -4.91 -22.43 -6.66
C SER A 127 -4.09 -21.14 -6.43
N PRO A 128 -2.75 -21.23 -6.45
CA PRO A 128 -1.91 -20.03 -6.32
C PRO A 128 -1.95 -19.20 -7.59
N ILE A 129 -2.26 -17.90 -7.43
CA ILE A 129 -2.14 -16.89 -8.48
C ILE A 129 -0.88 -16.08 -8.21
N TYR A 130 0.07 -16.13 -9.14
CA TYR A 130 1.27 -15.29 -9.08
C TYR A 130 0.91 -13.81 -9.30
N LEU A 131 1.35 -12.93 -8.39
CA LEU A 131 1.04 -11.50 -8.40
C LEU A 131 2.26 -10.60 -8.61
N GLY A 132 3.24 -11.07 -9.37
CA GLY A 132 4.48 -10.37 -9.64
C GLY A 132 5.55 -10.63 -8.57
N ALA A 133 6.72 -10.02 -8.71
CA ALA A 133 7.79 -10.11 -7.72
C ALA A 133 7.41 -9.34 -6.43
N PRO A 134 7.85 -9.79 -5.25
CA PRO A 134 7.72 -8.99 -4.03
C PRO A 134 8.60 -7.75 -4.11
N SER A 135 8.14 -6.65 -3.51
CA SER A 135 8.82 -5.36 -3.61
C SER A 135 8.86 -4.63 -2.27
N GLY A 136 9.89 -3.82 -2.09
CA GLY A 136 9.95 -2.76 -1.11
C GLY A 136 9.69 -1.41 -1.77
N PHE A 137 9.59 -0.37 -0.96
CA PHE A 137 9.35 1.00 -1.42
C PHE A 137 10.41 1.95 -0.89
N ILE A 138 10.88 2.86 -1.73
CA ILE A 138 11.60 4.05 -1.32
C ILE A 138 10.69 5.23 -1.63
N LEU A 139 10.37 6.04 -0.62
CA LEU A 139 9.52 7.21 -0.77
C LEU A 139 10.34 8.49 -0.60
N THR A 140 10.24 9.42 -1.57
CA THR A 140 10.68 10.79 -1.36
C THR A 140 9.44 11.63 -1.05
N LEU A 141 9.42 12.19 0.16
CA LEU A 141 8.33 12.99 0.69
C LEU A 141 8.38 14.43 0.16
N GLU A 142 7.33 15.21 0.44
CA GLU A 142 7.15 16.57 -0.07
C GLU A 142 8.26 17.54 0.39
N ASP A 143 8.87 17.27 1.53
CA ASP A 143 9.96 18.06 2.11
C ASP A 143 11.37 17.56 1.74
N GLY A 144 11.46 16.56 0.84
CA GLY A 144 12.70 15.96 0.36
C GLY A 144 13.25 14.83 1.24
N ARG A 145 12.61 14.51 2.38
CA ARG A 145 13.01 13.32 3.15
C ARG A 145 12.78 12.05 2.36
N VAL A 146 13.68 11.10 2.50
CA VAL A 146 13.62 9.78 1.89
C VAL A 146 13.46 8.73 3.00
N ILE A 147 12.52 7.84 2.84
CA ILE A 147 12.21 6.75 3.75
C ILE A 147 12.00 5.46 2.98
#